data_e0919b98efb621975ab1761849e22d0d
#
_entry.id   e0919b98efb621975ab1761849e22d0d
#
_cell.length_a   1.000
_cell.length_b   1.000
_cell.length_c   1.000
_cell.angle_alpha   90.00
_cell.angle_beta   90.00
_cell.angle_gamma   90.00
#
_symmetry.space_group_name_H-M   'P 1'
#
loop_
_entity.id
_entity.type
_entity.pdbx_description
1 polymer ?
#
loop_
_entity_poly.entity_id
_entity_poly.type
_entity_poly.pdbx_seq_one_letter_code
_entity_poly.pdbx_strand_id
1 'polypeptide(L)'
;MGLRFVASIIMLMALALGTGCSIKQEADAKFGDQGFKTVISLIELHKIRFGHYPESLSELKYTGDWDPIAINSVHYQRIGDGYELDIVRGWVGQPTLSYPADFWHGLGVVSSNVGGAPHAGQAPASGPLSQTP
;
A
#
# COMPACT_ATOMS: atom_id res chain seq x y z
N MET A 1 -43.63 -9.87 30.56
CA MET A 1 -42.14 -9.74 30.73
C MET A 1 -41.35 -10.21 29.52
N GLY A 2 -41.81 -11.13 28.69
CA GLY A 2 -41.04 -11.65 27.56
C GLY A 2 -40.74 -10.68 26.41
N LEU A 3 -41.66 -9.78 26.07
CA LEU A 3 -41.53 -8.89 24.92
C LEU A 3 -40.42 -7.82 25.09
N ARG A 4 -40.22 -7.35 26.31
CA ARG A 4 -39.17 -6.35 26.64
C ARG A 4 -37.78 -6.96 26.62
N PHE A 5 -37.64 -8.22 27.03
CA PHE A 5 -36.37 -8.97 26.96
C PHE A 5 -35.97 -9.31 25.51
N VAL A 6 -36.93 -9.69 24.67
CA VAL A 6 -36.67 -9.97 23.24
C VAL A 6 -36.23 -8.70 22.50
N ALA A 7 -36.87 -7.55 22.77
CA ALA A 7 -36.46 -6.28 22.17
C ALA A 7 -35.04 -5.86 22.58
N SER A 8 -34.66 -6.09 23.85
CA SER A 8 -33.31 -5.78 24.32
C SER A 8 -32.24 -6.67 23.70
N ILE A 9 -32.53 -7.95 23.48
CA ILE A 9 -31.61 -8.90 22.83
C ILE A 9 -31.43 -8.55 21.36
N ILE A 10 -32.50 -8.18 20.66
CA ILE A 10 -32.44 -7.77 19.26
C ILE A 10 -31.60 -6.47 19.10
N MET A 11 -31.77 -5.53 20.03
CA MET A 11 -31.00 -4.28 20.02
C MET A 11 -29.51 -4.51 20.29
N LEU A 12 -29.17 -5.43 21.22
CA LEU A 12 -27.75 -5.80 21.45
C LEU A 12 -27.15 -6.53 20.26
N MET A 13 -27.90 -7.39 19.57
CA MET A 13 -27.43 -8.09 18.38
C MET A 13 -27.21 -7.15 17.19
N ALA A 14 -28.04 -6.12 17.04
CA ALA A 14 -27.89 -5.11 16.00
C ALA A 14 -26.63 -4.23 16.20
N LEU A 15 -26.26 -3.93 17.45
CA LEU A 15 -25.02 -3.20 17.74
C LEU A 15 -23.75 -4.03 17.44
N ALA A 16 -23.82 -5.35 17.65
CA ALA A 16 -22.66 -6.24 17.40
C ALA A 16 -22.36 -6.42 15.91
N LEU A 17 -23.33 -6.26 15.02
CA LEU A 17 -23.16 -6.42 13.57
C LEU A 17 -22.52 -5.18 12.90
N GLY A 18 -22.61 -3.99 13.52
CA GLY A 18 -22.07 -2.75 12.95
C GLY A 18 -20.56 -2.55 13.13
N THR A 19 -19.95 -3.21 14.11
CA THR A 19 -18.52 -3.00 14.45
C THR A 19 -17.56 -3.89 13.66
N GLY A 20 -18.04 -4.95 13.02
CA GLY A 20 -17.19 -5.91 12.32
C GLY A 20 -16.59 -5.40 11.01
N CYS A 21 -17.25 -4.48 10.30
CA CYS A 21 -16.76 -3.99 9.00
C CYS A 21 -15.62 -2.97 9.14
N SER A 22 -15.64 -2.12 10.16
CA SER A 22 -14.61 -1.11 10.37
C SER A 22 -13.25 -1.71 10.79
N ILE A 23 -13.29 -2.75 11.61
CA ILE A 23 -12.06 -3.44 12.07
C ILE A 23 -11.34 -4.13 10.90
N LYS A 24 -12.09 -4.75 9.98
CA LYS A 24 -11.51 -5.37 8.79
C LYS A 24 -10.87 -4.36 7.85
N GLN A 25 -11.54 -3.24 7.60
CA GLN A 25 -11.00 -2.16 6.76
C GLN A 25 -9.72 -1.56 7.35
N GLU A 26 -9.69 -1.34 8.66
CA GLU A 26 -8.51 -0.79 9.33
C GLU A 26 -7.35 -1.80 9.31
N ALA A 27 -7.60 -3.07 9.52
CA ALA A 27 -6.60 -4.12 9.42
C ALA A 27 -6.05 -4.23 8.00
N ASP A 28 -6.91 -4.26 6.97
CA ASP A 28 -6.50 -4.29 5.57
C ASP A 28 -5.66 -3.06 5.20
N ALA A 29 -6.04 -1.87 5.66
CA ALA A 29 -5.29 -0.64 5.41
C ALA A 29 -3.90 -0.68 6.05
N LYS A 30 -3.79 -1.09 7.31
CA LYS A 30 -2.51 -1.17 8.03
C LYS A 30 -1.57 -2.22 7.42
N PHE A 31 -2.08 -3.41 7.12
CA PHE A 31 -1.28 -4.46 6.49
C PHE A 31 -0.88 -4.08 5.07
N GLY A 32 -1.79 -3.52 4.30
CA GLY A 32 -1.52 -3.02 2.96
C GLY A 32 -0.47 -1.91 2.97
N ASP A 33 -0.60 -0.93 3.86
CA ASP A 33 0.35 0.16 4.03
C ASP A 33 1.76 -0.35 4.35
N GLN A 34 1.87 -1.19 5.37
CA GLN A 34 3.16 -1.74 5.77
C GLN A 34 3.77 -2.63 4.67
N GLY A 35 2.98 -3.51 4.07
CA GLY A 35 3.43 -4.37 2.99
C GLY A 35 3.91 -3.59 1.77
N PHE A 36 3.15 -2.59 1.35
CA PHE A 36 3.49 -1.74 0.21
C PHE A 36 4.81 -0.98 0.43
N LYS A 37 4.99 -0.37 1.60
CA LYS A 37 6.24 0.32 1.99
C LYS A 37 7.42 -0.64 2.08
N THR A 38 7.21 -1.85 2.59
CA THR A 38 8.24 -2.89 2.64
C THR A 38 8.71 -3.25 1.23
N VAL A 39 7.79 -3.48 0.30
CA VAL A 39 8.16 -3.84 -1.07
C VAL A 39 8.90 -2.71 -1.78
N ILE A 40 8.44 -1.45 -1.66
CA ILE A 40 9.20 -0.30 -2.18
C ILE A 40 10.61 -0.29 -1.62
N SER A 41 10.76 -0.45 -0.31
CA SER A 41 12.08 -0.43 0.34
C SER A 41 13.01 -1.52 -0.19
N LEU A 42 12.51 -2.72 -0.44
CA LEU A 42 13.28 -3.82 -1.00
C LEU A 42 13.67 -3.56 -2.46
N ILE A 43 12.78 -2.99 -3.26
CA ILE A 43 13.02 -2.64 -4.66
C ILE A 43 14.10 -1.54 -4.75
N GLU A 44 13.96 -0.48 -3.97
CA GLU A 44 14.95 0.61 -3.93
C GLU A 44 16.30 0.13 -3.38
N LEU A 45 16.31 -0.74 -2.38
CA LEU A 45 17.53 -1.37 -1.87
C LEU A 45 18.21 -2.23 -2.94
N HIS A 46 17.45 -2.96 -3.75
CA HIS A 46 17.99 -3.70 -4.90
C HIS A 46 18.67 -2.75 -5.88
N LYS A 47 18.03 -1.63 -6.23
CA LYS A 47 18.61 -0.59 -7.09
C LYS A 47 19.92 -0.03 -6.53
N ILE A 48 19.98 0.25 -5.24
CA ILE A 48 21.19 0.74 -4.56
C ILE A 48 22.32 -0.30 -4.65
N ARG A 49 22.01 -1.58 -4.45
CA ARG A 49 23.01 -2.67 -4.44
C ARG A 49 23.52 -3.06 -5.81
N PHE A 50 22.65 -3.10 -6.82
CA PHE A 50 22.94 -3.67 -8.12
C PHE A 50 22.95 -2.64 -9.26
N GLY A 51 22.60 -1.38 -9.00
CA GLY A 51 22.59 -0.30 -9.97
C GLY A 51 21.38 -0.26 -10.91
N HIS A 52 20.47 -1.23 -10.80
CA HIS A 52 19.26 -1.34 -11.61
C HIS A 52 18.07 -1.86 -10.78
N TYR A 53 16.86 -1.59 -11.24
CA TYR A 53 15.67 -2.20 -10.66
C TYR A 53 15.56 -3.68 -11.04
N PRO A 54 14.96 -4.53 -10.19
CA PRO A 54 14.84 -5.95 -10.49
C PRO A 54 13.92 -6.18 -11.71
N GLU A 55 14.16 -7.23 -12.47
CA GLU A 55 13.24 -7.63 -13.55
C GLU A 55 11.95 -8.22 -12.97
N SER A 56 12.04 -8.87 -11.81
CA SER A 56 10.92 -9.41 -11.08
C SER A 56 11.17 -9.39 -9.57
N LEU A 57 10.09 -9.45 -8.78
CA LEU A 57 10.20 -9.48 -7.31
C LEU A 57 10.92 -10.72 -6.77
N SER A 58 11.07 -11.78 -7.58
CA SER A 58 11.82 -12.98 -7.20
C SER A 58 13.34 -12.76 -7.05
N GLU A 59 13.86 -11.66 -7.62
CA GLU A 59 15.28 -11.31 -7.50
C GLU A 59 15.61 -10.61 -6.18
N LEU A 60 14.58 -10.15 -5.45
CA LEU A 60 14.79 -9.41 -4.22
C LEU A 60 15.42 -10.29 -3.14
N LYS A 61 16.33 -9.70 -2.37
CA LYS A 61 16.89 -10.31 -1.17
C LYS A 61 16.05 -9.89 0.03
N TYR A 62 15.37 -10.84 0.61
CA TYR A 62 14.53 -10.61 1.79
C TYR A 62 15.38 -10.33 3.01
N THR A 63 14.86 -9.48 3.89
CA THR A 63 15.47 -9.12 5.17
C THR A 63 14.69 -9.68 6.35
N GLY A 64 13.45 -10.12 6.13
CA GLY A 64 12.57 -10.66 7.17
C GLY A 64 11.63 -11.75 6.64
N ASP A 65 11.10 -12.54 7.58
CA ASP A 65 10.21 -13.66 7.28
C ASP A 65 8.85 -13.23 6.71
N TRP A 66 8.48 -11.97 6.93
CA TRP A 66 7.21 -11.39 6.46
C TRP A 66 7.28 -10.78 5.06
N ASP A 67 8.47 -10.59 4.51
CA ASP A 67 8.68 -9.98 3.20
C ASP A 67 7.98 -10.76 2.06
N PRO A 68 7.94 -12.12 2.05
CA PRO A 68 7.20 -12.86 1.05
C PRO A 68 5.69 -12.57 1.06
N ILE A 69 5.12 -12.26 2.24
CA ILE A 69 3.70 -11.90 2.36
C ILE A 69 3.47 -10.54 1.73
N ALA A 70 4.34 -9.57 2.01
CA ALA A 70 4.28 -8.24 1.41
C ALA A 70 4.38 -8.29 -0.12
N ILE A 71 5.30 -9.08 -0.65
CA ILE A 71 5.49 -9.27 -2.11
C ILE A 71 4.25 -9.86 -2.78
N ASN A 72 3.55 -10.79 -2.14
CA ASN A 72 2.31 -11.35 -2.67
C ASN A 72 1.11 -10.40 -2.60
N SER A 73 1.26 -9.24 -1.96
CA SER A 73 0.21 -8.22 -1.86
C SER A 73 0.25 -7.16 -2.95
N VAL A 74 1.26 -7.20 -3.81
CA VAL A 74 1.48 -6.20 -4.86
C VAL A 74 1.63 -6.82 -6.24
N HIS A 75 1.36 -6.01 -7.26
CA HIS A 75 1.74 -6.26 -8.64
C HIS A 75 2.90 -5.35 -9.00
N TYR A 76 3.94 -5.90 -9.59
CA TYR A 76 5.15 -5.19 -9.97
C TYR A 76 5.45 -5.38 -11.44
N GLN A 77 5.83 -4.30 -12.12
CA GLN A 77 6.35 -4.35 -13.47
C GLN A 77 7.48 -3.33 -13.62
N ARG A 78 8.66 -3.78 -14.12
CA ARG A 78 9.71 -2.86 -14.49
C ARG A 78 9.35 -2.09 -15.75
N ILE A 79 9.57 -0.78 -15.76
CA ILE A 79 9.29 0.12 -16.89
C ILE A 79 10.49 1.04 -17.10
N GLY A 80 11.34 0.71 -18.08
CA GLY A 80 12.56 1.48 -18.36
C GLY A 80 13.46 1.58 -17.13
N ASP A 81 13.76 2.80 -16.71
CA ASP A 81 14.59 3.08 -15.53
C ASP A 81 13.78 3.21 -14.23
N GLY A 82 12.52 2.82 -14.25
CA GLY A 82 11.62 2.84 -13.11
C GLY A 82 10.75 1.59 -13.03
N TYR A 83 9.66 1.67 -12.30
CA TYR A 83 8.72 0.56 -12.15
C TYR A 83 7.29 1.02 -11.83
N GLU A 84 6.34 0.18 -12.19
CA GLU A 84 4.96 0.25 -11.73
C GLU A 84 4.79 -0.66 -10.52
N LEU A 85 4.07 -0.19 -9.52
CA LEU A 85 3.77 -0.95 -8.32
C LEU A 85 2.34 -0.68 -7.86
N ASP A 86 1.50 -1.70 -7.94
CA ASP A 86 0.10 -1.64 -7.53
C ASP A 86 -0.15 -2.48 -6.29
N ILE A 87 -0.97 -1.98 -5.37
CA ILE A 87 -1.50 -2.80 -4.28
C ILE A 87 -2.65 -3.66 -4.83
N VAL A 88 -2.59 -4.97 -4.65
CA VAL A 88 -3.63 -5.90 -5.13
C VAL A 88 -4.42 -6.51 -3.99
N ARG A 89 -3.83 -6.59 -2.79
CA ARG A 89 -4.54 -7.07 -1.60
C ARG A 89 -3.91 -6.58 -0.31
N GLY A 90 -4.74 -6.47 0.73
CA GLY A 90 -4.30 -6.34 2.12
C GLY A 90 -4.35 -7.69 2.83
N TRP A 91 -4.90 -7.72 4.05
CA TRP A 91 -5.12 -8.98 4.77
C TRP A 91 -6.24 -9.84 4.15
N VAL A 92 -7.42 -9.25 3.97
CA VAL A 92 -8.64 -9.96 3.50
C VAL A 92 -9.12 -9.38 2.17
N GLY A 93 -9.00 -8.07 1.97
CA GLY A 93 -9.48 -7.32 0.82
C GLY A 93 -8.39 -6.50 0.15
N GLN A 94 -8.78 -5.69 -0.81
CA GLN A 94 -7.90 -4.69 -1.42
C GLN A 94 -8.07 -3.37 -0.66
N PRO A 95 -7.04 -2.87 0.05
CA PRO A 95 -7.12 -1.60 0.74
C PRO A 95 -7.04 -0.44 -0.25
N THR A 96 -7.67 0.67 0.10
CA THR A 96 -7.46 1.96 -0.56
C THR A 96 -6.37 2.69 0.20
N LEU A 97 -5.20 2.85 -0.42
CA LEU A 97 -4.07 3.59 0.13
C LEU A 97 -3.92 4.94 -0.56
N SER A 98 -3.40 5.92 0.16
CA SER A 98 -3.04 7.23 -0.37
C SER A 98 -1.87 7.80 0.40
N TYR A 99 -0.89 8.34 -0.31
CA TYR A 99 0.28 8.99 0.28
C TYR A 99 0.42 10.41 -0.24
N PRO A 100 1.04 11.32 0.55
CA PRO A 100 1.34 12.66 0.08
C PRO A 100 2.37 12.64 -1.04
N ALA A 101 2.42 13.69 -1.84
CA ALA A 101 3.34 13.79 -2.99
C ALA A 101 4.81 13.58 -2.60
N ASP A 102 5.22 14.06 -1.44
CA ASP A 102 6.59 13.93 -0.93
C ASP A 102 7.01 12.46 -0.70
N PHE A 103 6.05 11.58 -0.44
CA PHE A 103 6.33 10.15 -0.27
C PHE A 103 6.97 9.54 -1.53
N TRP A 104 6.55 9.98 -2.70
CA TRP A 104 6.98 9.45 -3.98
C TRP A 104 8.31 10.05 -4.48
N HIS A 105 8.73 11.13 -3.84
CA HIS A 105 9.93 11.84 -4.27
C HIS A 105 11.19 10.98 -4.13
N GLY A 106 11.94 10.85 -5.22
CA GLY A 106 13.19 10.07 -5.24
C GLY A 106 13.01 8.57 -5.41
N LEU A 107 11.77 8.06 -5.43
CA LEU A 107 11.48 6.66 -5.76
C LEU A 107 11.40 6.46 -7.28
N GLY A 108 11.73 5.25 -7.74
CA GLY A 108 11.61 4.89 -9.15
C GLY A 108 10.19 4.53 -9.59
N VAL A 109 9.19 4.79 -8.79
CA VAL A 109 7.78 4.53 -9.12
C VAL A 109 7.33 5.48 -10.23
N VAL A 110 6.95 4.94 -11.37
CA VAL A 110 6.42 5.71 -12.52
C VAL A 110 4.90 5.65 -12.60
N SER A 111 4.29 4.65 -11.98
CA SER A 111 2.84 4.48 -11.90
C SER A 111 2.46 3.63 -10.71
N SER A 112 1.30 3.90 -10.09
CA SER A 112 0.70 3.08 -9.05
C SER A 112 -0.81 3.35 -8.95
N ASN A 113 -1.58 2.36 -8.49
CA ASN A 113 -2.99 2.51 -8.13
C ASN A 113 -3.20 3.13 -6.72
N VAL A 114 -2.11 3.48 -6.03
CA VAL A 114 -2.15 4.16 -4.73
C VAL A 114 -2.34 5.66 -4.92
N GLY A 115 -3.23 6.27 -4.14
CA GLY A 115 -3.51 7.71 -4.23
C GLY A 115 -2.27 8.58 -4.03
N GLY A 116 -2.17 9.66 -4.80
CA GLY A 116 -1.02 10.57 -4.78
C GLY A 116 0.20 10.09 -5.55
N ALA A 117 0.15 8.87 -6.12
CA ALA A 117 1.23 8.35 -6.95
C ALA A 117 1.36 9.08 -8.29
N PRO A 118 2.55 9.05 -8.91
CA PRO A 118 2.70 9.41 -10.31
C PRO A 118 1.80 8.53 -11.19
N HIS A 119 1.30 9.10 -12.28
CA HIS A 119 0.60 8.34 -13.33
C HIS A 119 1.48 8.30 -14.58
N ALA A 120 1.51 7.16 -15.24
CA ALA A 120 2.24 6.99 -16.49
C ALA A 120 1.83 8.08 -17.49
N GLY A 121 2.75 8.99 -17.82
CA GLY A 121 2.50 10.13 -18.72
C GLY A 121 2.47 11.51 -18.05
N GLN A 122 2.54 11.61 -16.74
CA GLN A 122 2.69 12.87 -16.04
C GLN A 122 4.17 13.06 -15.66
N ALA A 123 4.85 13.99 -16.33
CA ALA A 123 6.21 14.37 -15.97
C ALA A 123 6.25 14.80 -14.50
N PRO A 124 7.33 14.47 -13.74
CA PRO A 124 7.47 14.93 -12.37
C PRO A 124 7.33 16.45 -12.36
N ALA A 125 6.44 16.96 -11.53
CA ALA A 125 6.29 18.38 -11.31
C ALA A 125 7.61 18.90 -10.74
N SER A 126 8.45 19.45 -11.61
CA SER A 126 9.62 20.23 -11.24
C SER A 126 9.11 21.54 -10.64
N GLY A 127 8.79 21.49 -9.36
CA GLY A 127 8.54 22.71 -8.58
C GLY A 127 9.86 23.49 -8.49
N PRO A 128 9.83 24.82 -8.74
CA PRO A 128 11.02 25.63 -8.58
C PRO A 128 11.46 25.63 -7.12
N LEU A 129 12.73 25.30 -6.89
CA LEU A 129 13.39 25.56 -5.62
C LEU A 129 13.29 27.09 -5.36
N SER A 130 12.35 27.49 -4.54
CA SER A 130 12.29 28.87 -4.01
C SER A 130 13.51 29.06 -3.13
N GLN A 131 14.57 29.57 -3.73
CA GLN A 131 15.66 30.19 -2.97
C GLN A 131 15.11 31.54 -2.48
N THR A 132 14.91 31.62 -1.19
CA THR A 132 14.73 32.92 -0.52
C THR A 132 16.06 33.31 0.09
N PRO A 133 16.49 34.59 -0.11
CA PRO A 133 17.76 35.11 0.36
C PRO A 133 17.83 35.24 1.89
#